data_d910ddbe66ecb77b521efc56ca2bede5
#
_entry.id   d910ddbe66ecb77b521efc56ca2bede5
#
_cell.length_a   1.000
_cell.length_b   1.000
_cell.length_c   1.000
_cell.angle_alpha   90.00
_cell.angle_beta   90.00
_cell.angle_gamma   90.00
#
_symmetry.space_group_name_H-M   'P 1'
#
loop_
_entity.id
_entity.type
_entity.pdbx_description
1 polymer ?
#
loop_
_entity_poly.entity_id
_entity_poly.type
_entity_poly.pdbx_seq_one_letter_code
_entity_poly.pdbx_strand_id
1 'polypeptide(L)'
;MKPKITMGLLLLICNAVLAQTTSTVPLAAVNHKPQWEFHALNQVWLRYNESNPGTTVLGEPQSHTTDIGLRRTRFQAYGEVAPKVFLYFQVGQNNFNRMTNLNGNRKNTFFIHDALCEYSVLGDRLKLGGGLTIANGLSRFSQPSIATILALDVPVFAQTTVDQTDQFSRKLSVVARGQIHRWDYRIVLSDPFPVQSNGVVPPAIGPNATFALKTHRMQQQVMIGYNFFDQEPLKTPYMAGTYLGKKKVLNVSLGAIYQGNATWYLSSGNNGLDTQYAAMKSACMEVFYDAPLNRQKGSALHLYLGLFSTNYGKNYLRFNGIMNPADGLTVAGLAKDAGSQYGNAYPMFGTGKVAYLQQAYLLPQNFLGEVSQHGQLQVYATECLTQYQRFNDQTHMNWSCGLNWLMPGNQSKLTMDLSNRHAIQLFQSDLYTVTRKSTFTIQYQINI
;
A
#
# COMPACT_ATOMS: atom_id res chain seq x y z
N MET A 1 -26.27 -0.44 -27.50
CA MET A 1 -27.23 -0.52 -26.37
C MET A 1 -26.52 -0.01 -25.10
N LYS A 2 -26.95 1.13 -24.58
CA LYS A 2 -26.37 1.74 -23.32
C LYS A 2 -27.05 1.10 -22.12
N PRO A 3 -26.32 0.74 -21.04
CA PRO A 3 -26.95 0.19 -19.85
C PRO A 3 -27.57 1.33 -19.02
N LYS A 4 -28.90 1.32 -18.93
CA LYS A 4 -29.71 2.27 -18.11
C LYS A 4 -29.97 1.78 -16.67
N ILE A 5 -29.13 0.91 -16.11
CA ILE A 5 -29.47 0.23 -14.84
C ILE A 5 -28.83 0.87 -13.60
N THR A 6 -27.84 1.76 -13.74
CA THR A 6 -27.05 2.26 -12.59
C THR A 6 -27.64 3.51 -11.90
N MET A 7 -28.63 4.16 -12.48
CA MET A 7 -29.19 5.41 -11.94
C MET A 7 -30.43 5.21 -11.04
N GLY A 8 -31.06 4.04 -11.08
CA GLY A 8 -32.28 3.76 -10.31
C GLY A 8 -32.05 3.48 -8.81
N LEU A 9 -30.89 2.93 -8.46
CA LEU A 9 -30.61 2.57 -7.06
C LEU A 9 -30.16 3.75 -6.20
N LEU A 10 -29.48 4.75 -6.80
CA LEU A 10 -29.08 5.97 -6.10
C LEU A 10 -30.25 6.93 -5.84
N LEU A 11 -31.26 6.95 -6.71
CA LEU A 11 -32.47 7.78 -6.54
C LEU A 11 -33.43 7.24 -5.48
N LEU A 12 -33.46 5.95 -5.21
CA LEU A 12 -34.26 5.37 -4.14
C LEU A 12 -33.71 5.69 -2.75
N ILE A 13 -32.42 5.89 -2.59
CA ILE A 13 -31.80 6.27 -1.31
C ILE A 13 -32.01 7.77 -1.04
N CYS A 14 -32.00 8.63 -2.05
CA CYS A 14 -32.28 10.06 -1.88
C CYS A 14 -33.73 10.37 -1.53
N ASN A 15 -34.72 9.63 -2.02
CA ASN A 15 -36.11 9.88 -1.70
C ASN A 15 -36.54 9.43 -0.29
N ALA A 16 -35.80 8.51 0.34
CA ALA A 16 -36.06 8.10 1.72
C ALA A 16 -35.58 9.14 2.76
N VAL A 17 -34.72 10.08 2.37
CA VAL A 17 -34.16 11.12 3.26
C VAL A 17 -35.02 12.40 3.28
N LEU A 18 -35.86 12.63 2.25
CA LEU A 18 -36.66 13.85 2.12
C LEU A 18 -38.07 13.78 2.73
N ALA A 19 -38.47 12.65 3.33
CA ALA A 19 -39.79 12.45 3.91
C ALA A 19 -39.78 12.54 5.45
N GLN A 20 -38.88 13.29 6.06
CA GLN A 20 -39.04 13.63 7.49
C GLN A 20 -39.65 15.01 7.63
N THR A 21 -40.95 15.02 7.80
CA THR A 21 -41.73 16.14 8.35
C THR A 21 -41.05 16.70 9.60
N THR A 22 -40.98 18.01 9.67
CA THR A 22 -40.57 18.83 10.82
C THR A 22 -41.36 18.53 12.07
N SER A 23 -41.06 17.47 12.76
CA SER A 23 -41.34 17.37 14.19
C SER A 23 -40.11 17.91 14.91
N THR A 24 -40.20 19.08 15.50
CA THR A 24 -39.25 19.60 16.48
C THR A 24 -39.32 18.74 17.74
N VAL A 25 -38.79 17.52 17.66
CA VAL A 25 -38.40 16.76 18.85
C VAL A 25 -37.18 17.47 19.38
N PRO A 26 -37.16 18.00 20.62
CA PRO A 26 -35.93 18.53 21.20
C PRO A 26 -34.91 17.39 21.13
N LEU A 27 -33.81 17.59 20.37
CA LEU A 27 -32.68 16.69 20.48
C LEU A 27 -32.25 16.75 21.95
N ALA A 28 -32.66 15.76 22.75
CA ALA A 28 -32.08 15.59 24.06
C ALA A 28 -30.58 15.55 23.84
N ALA A 29 -29.86 16.51 24.41
CA ALA A 29 -28.42 16.56 24.31
C ALA A 29 -27.88 15.25 24.91
N VAL A 30 -27.64 14.27 24.06
CA VAL A 30 -26.98 13.05 24.47
C VAL A 30 -25.60 13.50 24.93
N ASN A 31 -25.35 13.37 26.22
CA ASN A 31 -24.08 13.78 26.84
C ASN A 31 -22.99 12.79 26.42
N HIS A 32 -22.65 12.79 25.12
CA HIS A 32 -21.61 11.96 24.53
C HIS A 32 -20.25 12.66 24.75
N LYS A 33 -19.40 12.02 25.53
CA LYS A 33 -18.00 12.47 25.65
C LYS A 33 -17.22 11.89 24.46
N PRO A 34 -16.61 12.74 23.61
CA PRO A 34 -15.75 12.24 22.53
C PRO A 34 -14.66 11.32 23.07
N GLN A 35 -14.49 10.16 22.44
CA GLN A 35 -13.45 9.19 22.78
C GLN A 35 -12.33 9.28 21.74
N TRP A 36 -11.25 9.97 22.09
CA TRP A 36 -10.09 10.11 21.23
C TRP A 36 -8.97 9.15 21.61
N GLU A 37 -8.37 8.56 20.60
CA GLU A 37 -7.09 7.84 20.70
C GLU A 37 -6.04 8.60 19.90
N PHE A 38 -4.88 8.78 20.51
CA PHE A 38 -3.74 9.43 19.89
C PHE A 38 -2.60 8.44 19.77
N HIS A 39 -1.97 8.42 18.60
CA HIS A 39 -0.85 7.55 18.32
C HIS A 39 0.25 8.32 17.61
N ALA A 40 1.48 7.95 17.90
CA ALA A 40 2.66 8.43 17.18
C ALA A 40 3.50 7.23 16.73
N LEU A 41 3.95 7.27 15.49
CA LEU A 41 4.85 6.26 14.94
C LEU A 41 6.05 6.94 14.28
N ASN A 42 7.23 6.40 14.55
CA ASN A 42 8.45 6.79 13.85
C ASN A 42 9.23 5.56 13.41
N GLN A 43 9.72 5.56 12.17
CA GLN A 43 10.54 4.51 11.58
C GLN A 43 11.82 5.12 11.02
N VAL A 44 12.95 4.78 11.60
CA VAL A 44 14.29 5.17 11.13
C VAL A 44 14.96 3.97 10.51
N TRP A 45 15.54 4.16 9.34
CA TRP A 45 16.32 3.14 8.61
C TRP A 45 17.80 3.53 8.60
N LEU A 46 18.65 2.56 8.90
CA LEU A 46 20.07 2.54 8.51
C LEU A 46 20.21 1.45 7.46
N ARG A 47 20.72 1.80 6.28
CA ARG A 47 20.69 0.90 5.13
C ARG A 47 22.03 0.89 4.39
N TYR A 48 22.46 -0.31 4.02
CA TYR A 48 23.47 -0.57 3.00
C TYR A 48 22.78 -1.16 1.77
N ASN A 49 22.98 -0.57 0.60
CA ASN A 49 22.34 -0.97 -0.62
C ASN A 49 23.37 -1.15 -1.74
N GLU A 50 23.40 -2.34 -2.34
CA GLU A 50 24.07 -2.53 -3.63
C GLU A 50 23.25 -1.84 -4.72
N SER A 51 23.85 -0.90 -5.41
CA SER A 51 23.18 -0.08 -6.41
C SER A 51 23.00 -0.80 -7.74
N ASN A 52 21.93 -0.50 -8.44
CA ASN A 52 21.72 -0.94 -9.80
C ASN A 52 22.80 -0.34 -10.72
N PRO A 53 23.14 -1.00 -11.86
CA PRO A 53 24.07 -0.44 -12.83
C PRO A 53 23.70 0.98 -13.27
N GLY A 54 24.70 1.83 -13.54
CA GLY A 54 24.51 3.23 -13.96
C GLY A 54 24.03 4.18 -12.86
N THR A 55 24.00 3.73 -11.60
CA THR A 55 23.62 4.57 -10.45
C THR A 55 24.68 5.63 -10.17
N THR A 56 24.21 6.86 -9.93
CA THR A 56 25.03 7.97 -9.42
C THR A 56 24.43 8.56 -8.15
N VAL A 57 25.26 9.24 -7.37
CA VAL A 57 24.86 10.10 -6.27
C VAL A 57 25.56 11.44 -6.43
N LEU A 58 24.80 12.51 -6.64
CA LEU A 58 25.32 13.85 -6.98
C LEU A 58 26.23 13.84 -8.23
N GLY A 59 25.90 13.01 -9.21
CA GLY A 59 26.64 12.86 -10.47
C GLY A 59 27.80 11.86 -10.41
N GLU A 60 28.23 11.43 -9.23
CA GLU A 60 29.34 10.49 -9.08
C GLU A 60 28.85 9.03 -9.11
N PRO A 61 29.49 8.15 -9.90
CA PRO A 61 29.12 6.74 -9.97
C PRO A 61 29.21 6.04 -8.62
N GLN A 62 28.18 5.29 -8.25
CA GLN A 62 28.10 4.58 -6.97
C GLN A 62 27.61 3.14 -7.16
N SER A 63 28.49 2.18 -6.91
CA SER A 63 28.15 0.75 -6.93
C SER A 63 27.38 0.31 -5.69
N HIS A 64 27.44 1.07 -4.62
CA HIS A 64 26.71 0.88 -3.36
C HIS A 64 26.45 2.22 -2.68
N THR A 65 25.44 2.24 -1.81
CA THR A 65 25.12 3.42 -0.98
C THR A 65 24.88 3.01 0.45
N THR A 66 25.29 3.89 1.39
CA THR A 66 24.91 3.80 2.80
C THR A 66 24.16 5.06 3.16
N ASP A 67 22.97 4.92 3.74
CA ASP A 67 22.14 6.06 4.11
C ASP A 67 21.38 5.83 5.42
N ILE A 68 21.02 6.95 6.05
CA ILE A 68 20.06 7.01 7.14
C ILE A 68 18.85 7.77 6.62
N GLY A 69 17.64 7.28 6.92
CA GLY A 69 16.43 7.95 6.51
C GLY A 69 15.26 7.72 7.46
N LEU A 70 14.33 8.66 7.43
CA LEU A 70 13.03 8.51 8.07
C LEU A 70 12.07 7.85 7.07
N ARG A 71 11.80 6.57 7.27
CA ARG A 71 10.87 5.85 6.39
C ARG A 71 9.46 6.37 6.55
N ARG A 72 9.01 6.55 7.82
CA ARG A 72 7.72 7.14 8.17
C ARG A 72 7.79 7.85 9.51
N THR A 73 7.13 8.99 9.59
CA THR A 73 6.73 9.62 10.85
C THR A 73 5.23 9.90 10.74
N ARG A 74 4.45 9.49 11.75
CA ARG A 74 2.99 9.60 11.78
C ARG A 74 2.51 10.12 13.11
N PHE A 75 1.53 11.01 13.04
CA PHE A 75 0.68 11.37 14.17
C PHE A 75 -0.76 11.09 13.76
N GLN A 76 -1.46 10.35 14.60
CA GLN A 76 -2.82 9.89 14.35
C GLN A 76 -3.72 10.32 15.51
N ALA A 77 -4.90 10.81 15.18
CA ALA A 77 -5.98 11.05 16.13
C ALA A 77 -7.25 10.45 15.54
N TYR A 78 -7.90 9.56 16.26
CA TYR A 78 -9.15 8.97 15.81
C TYR A 78 -10.05 8.58 16.98
N GLY A 79 -11.34 8.45 16.69
CA GLY A 79 -12.31 8.01 17.69
C GLY A 79 -13.75 8.34 17.35
N GLU A 80 -14.66 7.92 18.21
CA GLU A 80 -16.06 8.29 18.14
C GLU A 80 -16.24 9.67 18.78
N VAL A 81 -16.47 10.68 17.95
CA VAL A 81 -16.57 12.11 18.35
C VAL A 81 -17.99 12.55 18.67
N ALA A 82 -18.97 11.83 18.14
CA ALA A 82 -20.39 11.95 18.45
C ALA A 82 -21.03 10.55 18.31
N PRO A 83 -22.24 10.30 18.81
CA PRO A 83 -22.90 9.02 18.66
C PRO A 83 -22.89 8.54 17.20
N LYS A 84 -22.29 7.37 16.95
CA LYS A 84 -22.13 6.75 15.62
C LYS A 84 -21.26 7.51 14.63
N VAL A 85 -20.62 8.63 15.03
CA VAL A 85 -19.72 9.42 14.17
C VAL A 85 -18.28 9.15 14.56
N PHE A 86 -17.55 8.53 13.66
CA PHE A 86 -16.12 8.24 13.80
C PHE A 86 -15.30 9.18 12.93
N LEU A 87 -14.26 9.77 13.49
CA LEU A 87 -13.27 10.54 12.76
C LEU A 87 -11.90 9.84 12.81
N TYR A 88 -11.17 9.93 11.71
CA TYR A 88 -9.79 9.49 11.61
C TYR A 88 -8.96 10.57 10.92
N PHE A 89 -7.96 11.07 11.61
CA PHE A 89 -7.04 12.06 11.10
C PHE A 89 -5.60 11.60 11.27
N GLN A 90 -4.79 11.74 10.21
CA GLN A 90 -3.39 11.38 10.23
C GLN A 90 -2.56 12.40 9.46
N VAL A 91 -1.49 12.86 10.08
CA VAL A 91 -0.47 13.71 9.47
C VAL A 91 0.90 13.08 9.60
N GLY A 92 1.82 13.46 8.74
CA GLY A 92 3.19 12.98 8.84
C GLY A 92 3.99 13.15 7.57
N GLN A 93 5.03 12.35 7.45
CA GLN A 93 5.92 12.33 6.30
C GLN A 93 6.31 10.89 5.93
N ASN A 94 6.76 10.71 4.68
CA ASN A 94 7.34 9.48 4.14
C ASN A 94 8.65 9.74 3.44
N ASN A 95 9.53 8.73 3.42
CA ASN A 95 10.69 8.66 2.51
C ASN A 95 11.62 9.88 2.59
N PHE A 96 11.93 10.34 3.80
CA PHE A 96 12.85 11.44 3.98
C PHE A 96 14.28 10.90 4.17
N ASN A 97 15.15 11.13 3.21
CA ASN A 97 16.56 10.81 3.26
C ASN A 97 17.40 11.92 2.62
N ARG A 98 18.70 11.69 2.45
CA ARG A 98 19.60 12.63 1.81
C ARG A 98 19.13 13.06 0.41
N MET A 99 18.60 12.13 -0.39
CA MET A 99 18.20 12.40 -1.78
C MET A 99 16.92 13.24 -1.88
N THR A 100 15.96 13.03 -1.00
CA THR A 100 14.72 13.82 -0.97
C THR A 100 14.96 15.29 -0.62
N ASN A 101 16.13 15.62 -0.10
CA ASN A 101 16.50 16.96 0.32
C ASN A 101 17.45 17.69 -0.65
N LEU A 102 17.78 17.09 -1.80
CA LEU A 102 18.68 17.69 -2.80
C LEU A 102 18.12 18.95 -3.47
N ASN A 103 16.81 19.07 -3.56
CA ASN A 103 16.14 20.19 -4.25
C ASN A 103 16.15 21.53 -3.46
N GLY A 104 17.07 21.69 -2.53
CA GLY A 104 17.35 22.96 -1.85
C GLY A 104 16.38 23.37 -0.76
N ASN A 105 15.29 22.68 -0.56
CA ASN A 105 14.26 23.07 0.43
C ASN A 105 14.58 22.58 1.84
N ARG A 106 15.63 22.00 2.19
CA ARG A 106 16.11 21.55 3.54
C ARG A 106 15.04 21.44 4.66
N LYS A 107 13.77 21.36 4.32
CA LYS A 107 12.63 21.25 5.22
C LYS A 107 11.95 19.92 5.02
N ASN A 108 11.67 19.22 6.10
CA ASN A 108 10.83 18.03 6.06
C ASN A 108 9.37 18.47 5.86
N THR A 109 8.72 17.96 4.82
CA THR A 109 7.33 18.29 4.51
C THR A 109 6.40 17.35 5.24
N PHE A 110 5.63 17.89 6.18
CA PHE A 110 4.49 17.21 6.77
C PHE A 110 3.25 17.47 5.93
N PHE A 111 2.45 16.45 5.72
CA PHE A 111 1.20 16.56 4.97
C PHE A 111 0.10 15.71 5.60
N ILE A 112 -1.15 16.02 5.24
CA ILE A 112 -2.30 15.23 5.67
C ILE A 112 -2.29 13.92 4.89
N HIS A 113 -2.17 12.81 5.61
CA HIS A 113 -2.31 11.48 5.03
C HIS A 113 -3.77 11.07 4.93
N ASP A 114 -4.49 11.16 6.04
CA ASP A 114 -5.89 10.75 6.11
C ASP A 114 -6.72 11.84 6.81
N ALA A 115 -7.90 12.08 6.28
CA ALA A 115 -8.95 12.89 6.86
C ALA A 115 -10.28 12.23 6.49
N LEU A 116 -10.72 11.27 7.31
CA LEU A 116 -11.87 10.42 7.06
C LEU A 116 -12.94 10.62 8.14
N CYS A 117 -14.19 10.77 7.72
CA CYS A 117 -15.35 10.72 8.58
C CYS A 117 -16.21 9.52 8.20
N GLU A 118 -16.70 8.77 9.20
CA GLU A 118 -17.62 7.65 9.00
C GLU A 118 -18.82 7.76 9.92
N TYR A 119 -19.97 7.32 9.43
CA TYR A 119 -21.22 7.18 10.20
C TYR A 119 -21.61 5.71 10.26
N SER A 120 -21.82 5.19 11.48
CA SER A 120 -22.27 3.83 11.73
C SER A 120 -23.80 3.74 11.56
N VAL A 121 -24.24 3.41 10.34
CA VAL A 121 -25.67 3.31 10.00
C VAL A 121 -26.33 2.16 10.75
N LEU A 122 -25.71 0.97 10.69
CA LEU A 122 -26.19 -0.28 11.30
C LEU A 122 -25.12 -0.90 12.21
N GLY A 123 -24.46 -0.08 13.04
CA GLY A 123 -23.34 -0.52 13.88
C GLY A 123 -22.20 -1.04 12.99
N ASP A 124 -21.62 -2.19 13.34
CA ASP A 124 -20.53 -2.78 12.56
C ASP A 124 -21.02 -3.45 11.27
N ARG A 125 -22.32 -3.60 11.05
CA ARG A 125 -22.84 -4.20 9.81
C ARG A 125 -22.73 -3.26 8.62
N LEU A 126 -22.84 -1.93 8.86
CA LEU A 126 -22.71 -0.93 7.79
C LEU A 126 -22.19 0.39 8.36
N LYS A 127 -21.02 0.81 7.93
CA LYS A 127 -20.44 2.13 8.12
C LYS A 127 -20.30 2.80 6.74
N LEU A 128 -20.77 4.02 6.63
CA LEU A 128 -20.64 4.86 5.45
C LEU A 128 -19.71 6.02 5.79
N GLY A 129 -18.75 6.29 4.93
CA GLY A 129 -17.80 7.36 5.16
C GLY A 129 -17.25 7.98 3.89
N GLY A 130 -16.46 9.02 4.08
CA GLY A 130 -15.78 9.69 2.99
C GLY A 130 -14.69 10.62 3.47
N GLY A 131 -13.78 10.94 2.58
CA GLY A 131 -12.66 11.82 2.83
C GLY A 131 -11.38 11.36 2.13
N LEU A 132 -10.26 11.94 2.53
CA LEU A 132 -8.94 11.52 2.09
C LEU A 132 -8.54 10.26 2.88
N THR A 133 -8.35 9.14 2.19
CA THR A 133 -8.11 7.86 2.87
C THR A 133 -7.37 6.86 2.00
N ILE A 134 -6.66 5.92 2.65
CA ILE A 134 -6.06 4.75 2.00
C ILE A 134 -7.09 3.63 1.80
N ALA A 135 -8.34 3.76 2.28
CA ALA A 135 -9.34 2.71 2.12
C ALA A 135 -9.34 2.20 0.67
N ASN A 136 -9.23 0.89 0.51
CA ASN A 136 -8.98 0.25 -0.76
C ASN A 136 -9.68 -1.11 -0.81
N GLY A 137 -10.08 -1.54 -1.99
CA GLY A 137 -10.81 -2.79 -2.20
C GLY A 137 -9.97 -3.90 -2.82
N LEU A 138 -8.63 -3.83 -2.88
CA LEU A 138 -7.85 -4.86 -3.54
C LEU A 138 -7.38 -5.96 -2.57
N SER A 139 -6.70 -5.57 -1.51
CA SER A 139 -6.08 -6.51 -0.59
C SER A 139 -5.84 -5.90 0.79
N ARG A 140 -5.48 -6.72 1.75
CA ARG A 140 -5.03 -6.33 3.08
C ARG A 140 -3.87 -5.32 3.01
N PHE A 141 -2.87 -5.60 2.20
CA PHE A 141 -1.69 -4.75 2.08
C PHE A 141 -1.87 -3.52 1.19
N SER A 142 -3.03 -3.38 0.54
CA SER A 142 -3.39 -2.12 -0.12
C SER A 142 -3.83 -1.04 0.88
N GLN A 143 -4.21 -1.44 2.10
CA GLN A 143 -4.69 -0.57 3.18
C GLN A 143 -4.12 -0.99 4.56
N PRO A 144 -2.79 -1.06 4.70
CA PRO A 144 -2.16 -1.65 5.87
C PRO A 144 -2.22 -0.73 7.09
N SER A 145 -2.41 -1.31 8.27
CA SER A 145 -2.08 -0.67 9.54
C SER A 145 -0.57 -0.67 9.72
N ILE A 146 0.05 0.49 9.64
CA ILE A 146 1.52 0.64 9.59
C ILE A 146 2.18 0.11 10.86
N ALA A 147 1.57 0.31 12.03
CA ALA A 147 2.11 -0.16 13.31
C ALA A 147 2.22 -1.70 13.38
N THR A 148 1.44 -2.41 12.57
CA THR A 148 1.36 -3.89 12.55
C THR A 148 2.08 -4.54 11.37
N ILE A 149 2.86 -3.80 10.60
CA ILE A 149 3.67 -4.36 9.52
C ILE A 149 4.65 -5.39 10.12
N LEU A 150 4.60 -6.62 9.61
CA LEU A 150 5.42 -7.73 10.11
C LEU A 150 6.84 -7.65 9.55
N ALA A 151 7.00 -7.65 8.23
CA ALA A 151 8.28 -7.51 7.55
C ALA A 151 8.88 -6.10 7.71
N LEU A 152 9.97 -5.81 7.04
CA LEU A 152 10.56 -4.46 7.02
C LEU A 152 9.57 -3.42 6.51
N ASP A 153 8.81 -3.75 5.46
CA ASP A 153 7.80 -2.88 4.86
C ASP A 153 6.64 -3.69 4.28
N VAL A 154 5.58 -2.99 3.86
CA VAL A 154 4.48 -3.60 3.10
C VAL A 154 4.92 -3.91 1.67
N PRO A 155 4.31 -4.91 1.00
CA PRO A 155 4.49 -5.12 -0.42
C PRO A 155 3.85 -3.98 -1.22
N VAL A 156 4.64 -2.94 -1.54
CA VAL A 156 4.15 -1.69 -2.14
C VAL A 156 3.45 -1.91 -3.49
N PHE A 157 3.77 -2.98 -4.23
CA PHE A 157 3.07 -3.33 -5.46
C PHE A 157 1.56 -3.51 -5.28
N ALA A 158 1.10 -3.88 -4.07
CA ALA A 158 -0.33 -3.98 -3.75
C ALA A 158 -1.03 -2.61 -3.70
N GLN A 159 -0.29 -1.52 -3.64
CA GLN A 159 -0.78 -0.14 -3.68
C GLN A 159 -0.74 0.38 -5.13
N THR A 160 -1.65 -0.08 -5.96
CA THR A 160 -1.63 -0.06 -7.43
C THR A 160 -1.36 1.30 -8.07
N THR A 161 -1.80 2.40 -7.46
CA THR A 161 -1.70 3.77 -7.99
C THR A 161 -0.72 4.65 -7.23
N VAL A 162 0.06 4.07 -6.28
CA VAL A 162 0.99 4.81 -5.44
C VAL A 162 1.96 5.65 -6.27
N ASP A 163 2.10 6.93 -5.88
CA ASP A 163 2.95 7.93 -6.55
C ASP A 163 2.58 8.20 -8.04
N GLN A 164 1.33 7.88 -8.43
CA GLN A 164 0.78 8.18 -9.75
C GLN A 164 -0.46 9.08 -9.65
N THR A 165 -1.57 8.52 -9.25
CA THR A 165 -2.86 9.22 -9.19
C THR A 165 -3.42 9.29 -7.76
N ASP A 166 -2.52 9.32 -6.80
CA ASP A 166 -2.84 9.38 -5.37
C ASP A 166 -1.77 10.18 -4.61
N GLN A 167 -1.97 10.36 -3.33
CA GLN A 167 -0.99 10.91 -2.39
C GLN A 167 -0.56 9.79 -1.45
N PHE A 168 0.56 9.11 -1.76
CA PHE A 168 1.02 7.93 -1.00
C PHE A 168 -0.11 6.92 -0.76
N SER A 169 -0.78 6.52 -1.84
CA SER A 169 -1.94 5.61 -1.87
C SER A 169 -3.24 6.19 -1.29
N ARG A 170 -3.31 7.47 -0.93
CA ARG A 170 -4.54 8.12 -0.47
C ARG A 170 -5.23 8.87 -1.59
N LYS A 171 -6.54 8.68 -1.67
CA LYS A 171 -7.44 9.36 -2.61
C LYS A 171 -8.65 9.90 -1.87
N LEU A 172 -9.29 10.91 -2.43
CA LEU A 172 -10.63 11.30 -2.02
C LEU A 172 -11.58 10.15 -2.36
N SER A 173 -12.29 9.64 -1.36
CA SER A 173 -13.09 8.45 -1.53
C SER A 173 -14.38 8.51 -0.74
N VAL A 174 -15.40 7.81 -1.25
CA VAL A 174 -16.59 7.42 -0.50
C VAL A 174 -16.48 5.92 -0.23
N VAL A 175 -16.75 5.53 1.00
CA VAL A 175 -16.50 4.17 1.50
C VAL A 175 -17.76 3.62 2.14
N ALA A 176 -18.13 2.39 1.79
CA ALA A 176 -19.05 1.56 2.54
C ALA A 176 -18.32 0.32 3.01
N ARG A 177 -18.31 0.07 4.32
CA ARG A 177 -17.64 -1.11 4.89
C ARG A 177 -18.43 -1.67 6.05
N GLY A 178 -18.23 -2.95 6.32
CA GLY A 178 -18.92 -3.59 7.46
C GLY A 178 -18.59 -5.06 7.60
N GLN A 179 -19.13 -5.62 8.66
CA GLN A 179 -19.08 -7.05 8.96
C GLN A 179 -20.49 -7.59 9.19
N ILE A 180 -20.82 -8.66 8.45
CA ILE A 180 -22.10 -9.39 8.59
C ILE A 180 -21.75 -10.84 8.93
N HIS A 181 -22.00 -11.26 10.14
CA HIS A 181 -21.54 -12.53 10.68
C HIS A 181 -20.00 -12.65 10.50
N ARG A 182 -19.54 -13.64 9.74
CA ARG A 182 -18.11 -13.88 9.47
C ARG A 182 -17.61 -13.21 8.20
N TRP A 183 -18.47 -12.52 7.46
CA TRP A 183 -18.12 -11.79 6.25
C TRP A 183 -17.67 -10.39 6.56
N ASP A 184 -16.56 -9.98 5.98
CA ASP A 184 -16.06 -8.59 5.92
C ASP A 184 -16.23 -8.09 4.49
N TYR A 185 -16.68 -6.84 4.33
CA TYR A 185 -16.82 -6.26 2.99
C TYR A 185 -16.41 -4.78 2.99
N ARG A 186 -15.92 -4.34 1.84
CA ARG A 186 -15.53 -2.97 1.54
C ARG A 186 -15.89 -2.63 0.12
N ILE A 187 -16.54 -1.50 -0.08
CA ILE A 187 -16.88 -0.94 -1.38
C ILE A 187 -16.38 0.50 -1.35
N VAL A 188 -15.55 0.87 -2.31
CA VAL A 188 -14.90 2.17 -2.34
C VAL A 188 -15.05 2.78 -3.73
N LEU A 189 -15.49 4.02 -3.77
CA LEU A 189 -15.48 4.87 -4.96
C LEU A 189 -14.50 6.01 -4.72
N SER A 190 -13.41 6.03 -5.50
CA SER A 190 -12.34 7.02 -5.34
C SER A 190 -12.28 7.96 -6.53
N ASP A 191 -11.87 9.18 -6.24
CA ASP A 191 -11.55 10.22 -7.22
C ASP A 191 -10.03 10.31 -7.38
N PRO A 192 -9.44 9.72 -8.45
CA PRO A 192 -8.00 9.74 -8.66
C PRO A 192 -7.51 11.16 -8.94
N PHE A 193 -6.38 11.52 -8.34
CA PHE A 193 -5.74 12.80 -8.63
C PHE A 193 -5.10 12.80 -10.03
N PRO A 194 -4.88 13.97 -10.63
CA PRO A 194 -4.02 14.08 -11.81
C PRO A 194 -2.66 13.45 -11.55
N VAL A 195 -2.03 12.87 -12.59
CA VAL A 195 -0.68 12.31 -12.48
C VAL A 195 0.28 13.39 -12.00
N GLN A 196 0.92 13.15 -10.86
CA GLN A 196 1.89 14.08 -10.28
C GLN A 196 3.28 13.80 -10.85
N SER A 197 3.99 14.85 -11.18
CA SER A 197 5.31 14.74 -11.76
C SER A 197 6.44 14.99 -10.76
N ASN A 198 6.16 15.40 -9.52
CA ASN A 198 7.17 15.82 -8.53
C ASN A 198 8.28 16.69 -9.14
N GLY A 199 7.93 17.58 -10.07
CA GLY A 199 8.88 18.39 -10.83
C GLY A 199 9.54 17.68 -12.02
N VAL A 200 9.28 16.40 -12.22
CA VAL A 200 9.72 15.64 -13.41
C VAL A 200 8.59 15.68 -14.44
N VAL A 201 8.90 16.07 -15.66
CA VAL A 201 7.94 16.01 -16.77
C VAL A 201 7.48 14.57 -16.94
N PRO A 202 6.16 14.28 -16.91
CA PRO A 202 5.67 12.94 -17.16
C PRO A 202 6.22 12.41 -18.48
N PRO A 203 6.50 11.11 -18.59
CA PRO A 203 7.03 10.54 -19.83
C PRO A 203 6.08 10.82 -20.99
N ALA A 204 6.64 11.15 -22.14
CA ALA A 204 5.86 11.31 -23.37
C ALA A 204 5.09 10.01 -23.66
N ILE A 205 3.88 10.15 -24.19
CA ILE A 205 3.10 8.98 -24.61
C ILE A 205 3.86 8.20 -25.68
N GLY A 206 3.97 6.89 -25.48
CA GLY A 206 4.72 5.97 -26.34
C GLY A 206 3.93 4.70 -26.64
N PRO A 207 4.58 3.66 -27.19
CA PRO A 207 3.93 2.40 -27.55
C PRO A 207 3.51 1.56 -26.34
N ASN A 208 4.05 1.84 -25.18
CA ASN A 208 3.75 1.17 -23.91
C ASN A 208 2.82 2.04 -23.06
N ALA A 209 1.92 1.41 -22.34
CA ALA A 209 0.95 2.12 -21.50
C ALA A 209 1.63 2.89 -20.36
N THR A 210 1.15 4.11 -20.11
CA THR A 210 1.45 4.94 -18.94
C THR A 210 0.16 5.54 -18.40
N PHE A 211 0.15 6.07 -17.17
CA PHE A 211 -1.05 6.72 -16.65
C PHE A 211 -1.45 7.92 -17.50
N ALA A 212 -2.76 8.03 -17.80
CA ALA A 212 -3.28 9.06 -18.69
C ALA A 212 -3.34 10.43 -18.00
N LEU A 213 -2.80 11.47 -18.66
CA LEU A 213 -2.74 12.82 -18.12
C LEU A 213 -4.04 13.61 -18.33
N LYS A 214 -4.84 13.24 -19.35
CA LYS A 214 -5.95 14.08 -19.85
C LYS A 214 -7.33 13.50 -19.59
N THR A 215 -7.43 12.34 -18.97
CA THR A 215 -8.73 11.71 -18.69
C THR A 215 -8.95 11.63 -17.18
N HIS A 216 -10.23 11.76 -16.80
CA HIS A 216 -10.67 11.60 -15.44
C HIS A 216 -11.82 10.59 -15.39
N ARG A 217 -11.66 9.52 -14.63
CA ARG A 217 -12.69 8.50 -14.38
C ARG A 217 -12.56 8.02 -12.94
N MET A 218 -13.70 7.92 -12.26
CA MET A 218 -13.78 7.38 -10.91
C MET A 218 -13.26 5.95 -10.86
N GLN A 219 -12.50 5.64 -9.82
CA GLN A 219 -12.00 4.30 -9.54
C GLN A 219 -12.97 3.56 -8.62
N GLN A 220 -13.39 2.39 -9.03
CA GLN A 220 -14.30 1.51 -8.30
C GLN A 220 -13.50 0.36 -7.69
N GLN A 221 -13.80 0.04 -6.43
CA GLN A 221 -13.06 -0.98 -5.69
C GLN A 221 -14.02 -1.78 -4.82
N VAL A 222 -13.75 -3.06 -4.71
CA VAL A 222 -14.53 -3.98 -3.87
C VAL A 222 -13.63 -5.04 -3.26
N MET A 223 -13.85 -5.35 -1.98
CA MET A 223 -13.23 -6.47 -1.29
C MET A 223 -14.27 -7.19 -0.46
N ILE A 224 -14.22 -8.50 -0.47
CA ILE A 224 -15.03 -9.37 0.38
C ILE A 224 -14.14 -10.44 0.98
N GLY A 225 -14.26 -10.67 2.29
CA GLY A 225 -13.47 -11.65 3.03
C GLY A 225 -14.34 -12.48 3.96
N TYR A 226 -13.88 -13.68 4.27
CA TYR A 226 -14.50 -14.58 5.22
C TYR A 226 -13.54 -14.95 6.34
N ASN A 227 -13.97 -14.73 7.59
CA ASN A 227 -13.21 -15.03 8.80
C ASN A 227 -13.61 -16.41 9.34
N PHE A 228 -12.71 -17.39 9.20
CA PHE A 228 -12.98 -18.77 9.66
C PHE A 228 -12.86 -18.93 11.17
N PHE A 229 -12.00 -18.12 11.82
CA PHE A 229 -11.78 -18.14 13.26
C PHE A 229 -12.22 -16.83 13.90
N ASP A 230 -11.32 -16.12 14.60
CA ASP A 230 -11.64 -14.85 15.25
C ASP A 230 -11.91 -13.77 14.20
N GLN A 231 -12.91 -12.94 14.45
CA GLN A 231 -13.17 -11.76 13.65
C GLN A 231 -12.09 -10.70 13.83
N GLU A 232 -11.73 -10.04 12.75
CA GLU A 232 -10.80 -8.93 12.76
C GLU A 232 -11.50 -7.64 13.23
N PRO A 233 -10.77 -6.70 13.88
CA PRO A 233 -11.38 -5.44 14.33
C PRO A 233 -11.82 -4.58 13.14
N LEU A 234 -12.97 -3.93 13.27
CA LEU A 234 -13.53 -3.00 12.29
C LEU A 234 -13.45 -1.53 12.74
N LYS A 235 -12.65 -1.20 13.76
CA LYS A 235 -12.58 0.14 14.33
C LYS A 235 -12.08 1.16 13.31
N THR A 236 -10.96 0.88 12.67
CA THR A 236 -10.37 1.72 11.63
C THR A 236 -10.52 1.07 10.25
N PRO A 237 -10.37 1.82 9.14
CA PRO A 237 -10.41 1.25 7.80
C PRO A 237 -9.18 0.40 7.46
N TYR A 238 -8.14 0.45 8.28
CA TYR A 238 -6.87 -0.26 8.06
C TYR A 238 -6.96 -1.72 8.45
N MET A 239 -6.18 -2.57 7.77
CA MET A 239 -6.07 -4.00 8.07
C MET A 239 -4.73 -4.32 8.74
N ALA A 240 -4.77 -5.17 9.75
CA ALA A 240 -3.57 -5.57 10.48
C ALA A 240 -2.66 -6.46 9.63
N GLY A 241 -1.35 -6.20 9.68
CA GLY A 241 -0.32 -7.05 9.07
C GLY A 241 0.04 -8.26 9.91
N THR A 242 -0.12 -8.20 11.24
CA THR A 242 0.03 -9.32 12.18
C THR A 242 -0.69 -9.02 13.48
N TYR A 243 -1.11 -10.06 14.16
CA TYR A 243 -1.64 -10.02 15.53
C TYR A 243 -0.64 -10.55 16.57
N LEU A 244 0.52 -11.01 16.14
CA LEU A 244 1.55 -11.62 17.01
C LEU A 244 0.97 -12.73 17.89
N GLY A 245 0.06 -13.54 17.34
CA GLY A 245 -0.61 -14.63 18.06
C GLY A 245 -1.61 -14.21 19.14
N LYS A 246 -1.92 -12.91 19.29
CA LYS A 246 -2.96 -12.44 20.23
C LYS A 246 -4.36 -12.86 19.80
N LYS A 247 -4.57 -13.10 18.50
CA LYS A 247 -5.78 -13.62 17.89
C LYS A 247 -5.47 -14.90 17.10
N LYS A 248 -6.48 -15.73 16.88
CA LYS A 248 -6.43 -16.84 15.94
C LYS A 248 -7.25 -16.46 14.72
N VAL A 249 -6.60 -15.94 13.69
CA VAL A 249 -7.26 -15.49 12.46
C VAL A 249 -6.92 -16.41 11.30
N LEU A 250 -7.93 -16.79 10.53
CA LEU A 250 -7.81 -17.30 9.17
C LEU A 250 -8.84 -16.54 8.35
N ASN A 251 -8.37 -15.68 7.48
CA ASN A 251 -9.18 -14.89 6.57
C ASN A 251 -8.84 -15.25 5.13
N VAL A 252 -9.86 -15.47 4.30
CA VAL A 252 -9.73 -15.63 2.86
C VAL A 252 -10.52 -14.51 2.22
N SER A 253 -9.90 -13.73 1.34
CA SER A 253 -10.54 -12.60 0.70
C SER A 253 -10.29 -12.50 -0.79
N LEU A 254 -11.24 -11.87 -1.46
CA LEU A 254 -11.19 -11.50 -2.86
C LEU A 254 -11.36 -10.00 -2.98
N GLY A 255 -10.51 -9.38 -3.80
CA GLY A 255 -10.59 -7.95 -4.05
C GLY A 255 -10.44 -7.61 -5.52
N ALA A 256 -10.99 -6.46 -5.91
CA ALA A 256 -10.88 -5.97 -7.28
C ALA A 256 -10.88 -4.45 -7.36
N ILE A 257 -10.18 -3.92 -8.35
CA ILE A 257 -10.15 -2.50 -8.73
C ILE A 257 -10.45 -2.38 -10.21
N TYR A 258 -11.28 -1.40 -10.56
CA TYR A 258 -11.55 -0.99 -11.94
C TYR A 258 -11.51 0.53 -12.08
N GLN A 259 -10.82 1.03 -13.10
CA GLN A 259 -10.85 2.43 -13.51
C GLN A 259 -10.81 2.52 -15.04
N GLY A 260 -11.85 3.06 -15.66
CA GLY A 260 -11.91 3.27 -17.11
C GLY A 260 -10.91 4.35 -17.54
N ASN A 261 -10.27 4.17 -18.70
CA ASN A 261 -9.32 5.12 -19.30
C ASN A 261 -8.21 5.59 -18.35
N ALA A 262 -7.75 4.70 -17.47
CA ALA A 262 -6.73 5.03 -16.47
C ALA A 262 -5.35 5.24 -17.09
N THR A 263 -5.09 4.57 -18.19
CA THR A 263 -3.81 4.61 -18.91
C THR A 263 -4.01 4.87 -20.40
N TRP A 264 -2.96 5.25 -21.08
CA TRP A 264 -2.93 5.49 -22.52
C TRP A 264 -1.61 5.05 -23.14
N TYR A 265 -1.65 4.79 -24.45
CA TYR A 265 -0.47 4.45 -25.25
C TYR A 265 -0.72 4.82 -26.71
N LEU A 266 0.36 4.92 -27.51
CA LEU A 266 0.26 5.09 -28.96
C LEU A 266 0.17 3.74 -29.67
N SER A 267 -0.71 3.65 -30.64
CA SER A 267 -0.80 2.50 -31.56
C SER A 267 -0.93 2.97 -33.00
N SER A 268 -0.55 2.13 -33.95
CA SER A 268 -0.73 2.42 -35.37
C SER A 268 -2.23 2.52 -35.69
N GLY A 269 -2.64 3.62 -36.31
CA GLY A 269 -3.98 3.89 -36.79
C GLY A 269 -3.98 4.13 -38.30
N ASN A 270 -5.16 4.36 -38.88
CA ASN A 270 -5.31 4.54 -40.33
C ASN A 270 -4.60 5.79 -40.86
N ASN A 271 -4.39 6.82 -40.01
CA ASN A 271 -3.79 8.11 -40.37
C ASN A 271 -2.48 8.40 -39.61
N GLY A 272 -1.82 7.36 -39.11
CA GLY A 272 -0.59 7.52 -38.32
C GLY A 272 -0.71 6.92 -36.91
N LEU A 273 -0.11 7.57 -35.89
CA LEU A 273 -0.15 7.12 -34.50
C LEU A 273 -1.39 7.69 -33.79
N ASP A 274 -2.27 6.82 -33.32
CA ASP A 274 -3.44 7.17 -32.54
C ASP A 274 -3.27 6.90 -31.06
N THR A 275 -3.81 7.80 -30.20
CA THR A 275 -3.87 7.60 -28.76
C THR A 275 -4.96 6.59 -28.40
N GLN A 276 -4.57 5.48 -27.82
CA GLN A 276 -5.45 4.47 -27.27
C GLN A 276 -5.51 4.56 -25.75
N TYR A 277 -6.74 4.45 -25.20
CA TYR A 277 -6.96 4.42 -23.77
C TYR A 277 -7.23 3.01 -23.29
N ALA A 278 -6.68 2.66 -22.14
CA ALA A 278 -6.90 1.38 -21.49
C ALA A 278 -7.47 1.55 -20.07
N ALA A 279 -8.33 0.61 -19.71
CA ALA A 279 -8.81 0.53 -18.33
C ALA A 279 -7.79 -0.16 -17.43
N MET A 280 -7.58 0.37 -16.24
CA MET A 280 -6.89 -0.34 -15.17
C MET A 280 -7.84 -1.37 -14.55
N LYS A 281 -7.37 -2.61 -14.45
CA LYS A 281 -8.08 -3.73 -13.83
C LYS A 281 -7.10 -4.47 -12.93
N SER A 282 -7.45 -4.63 -11.67
CA SER A 282 -6.65 -5.44 -10.75
C SER A 282 -7.58 -6.34 -9.95
N ALA A 283 -7.16 -7.57 -9.72
CA ALA A 283 -7.85 -8.52 -8.88
C ALA A 283 -6.85 -9.20 -7.94
N CYS A 284 -7.30 -9.55 -6.75
CA CYS A 284 -6.52 -10.25 -5.75
C CYS A 284 -7.36 -11.36 -5.11
N MET A 285 -6.74 -12.51 -4.92
CA MET A 285 -7.18 -13.52 -3.97
C MET A 285 -6.11 -13.66 -2.91
N GLU A 286 -6.48 -13.57 -1.63
CA GLU A 286 -5.53 -13.68 -0.53
C GLU A 286 -5.99 -14.59 0.58
N VAL A 287 -5.01 -15.21 1.24
CA VAL A 287 -5.18 -15.99 2.47
C VAL A 287 -4.27 -15.40 3.54
N PHE A 288 -4.84 -15.07 4.67
CA PHE A 288 -4.13 -14.54 5.84
C PHE A 288 -4.38 -15.47 7.03
N TYR A 289 -3.30 -15.99 7.59
CA TYR A 289 -3.32 -16.82 8.81
C TYR A 289 -2.37 -16.22 9.84
N ASP A 290 -2.89 -15.97 11.05
CA ASP A 290 -2.09 -15.53 12.20
C ASP A 290 -2.67 -16.16 13.45
N ALA A 291 -1.89 -17.03 14.12
CA ALA A 291 -2.40 -17.77 15.24
C ALA A 291 -1.33 -18.13 16.27
N PRO A 292 -1.68 -18.21 17.56
CA PRO A 292 -0.79 -18.75 18.57
C PRO A 292 -0.56 -20.25 18.30
N LEU A 293 0.70 -20.66 18.31
CA LEU A 293 1.07 -22.09 18.35
C LEU A 293 1.08 -22.63 19.77
N ASN A 294 1.65 -21.87 20.68
CA ASN A 294 1.64 -22.19 22.10
C ASN A 294 1.39 -20.92 22.92
N ARG A 295 0.21 -20.81 23.50
CA ARG A 295 -0.20 -19.63 24.30
C ARG A 295 0.63 -19.46 25.57
N GLN A 296 1.05 -20.56 26.22
CA GLN A 296 1.83 -20.50 27.45
C GLN A 296 3.26 -20.00 27.20
N LYS A 297 3.84 -20.42 26.07
CA LYS A 297 5.17 -19.98 25.62
C LYS A 297 5.13 -18.68 24.82
N GLY A 298 3.95 -18.19 24.44
CA GLY A 298 3.76 -16.99 23.64
C GLY A 298 4.24 -17.11 22.18
N SER A 299 4.40 -18.34 21.64
CA SER A 299 4.83 -18.53 20.25
C SER A 299 3.64 -18.48 19.28
N ALA A 300 3.89 -17.98 18.06
CA ALA A 300 2.87 -17.82 17.04
C ALA A 300 3.41 -18.07 15.63
N LEU A 301 2.50 -18.45 14.72
CA LEU A 301 2.77 -18.61 13.30
C LEU A 301 1.96 -17.58 12.51
N HIS A 302 2.61 -16.96 11.54
CA HIS A 302 1.99 -16.08 10.56
C HIS A 302 2.28 -16.57 9.15
N LEU A 303 1.23 -16.62 8.31
CA LEU A 303 1.32 -16.92 6.89
C LEU A 303 0.38 -15.97 6.10
N TYR A 304 0.88 -15.43 5.04
CA TYR A 304 0.09 -14.68 4.06
C TYR A 304 0.47 -15.13 2.65
N LEU A 305 -0.53 -15.42 1.85
CA LEU A 305 -0.40 -15.68 0.42
C LEU A 305 -1.35 -14.76 -0.34
N GLY A 306 -0.83 -13.95 -1.24
CA GLY A 306 -1.62 -13.12 -2.16
C GLY A 306 -1.31 -13.44 -3.61
N LEU A 307 -2.35 -13.71 -4.40
CA LEU A 307 -2.29 -13.92 -5.83
C LEU A 307 -2.97 -12.75 -6.52
N PHE A 308 -2.20 -12.00 -7.32
CA PHE A 308 -2.66 -10.78 -7.97
C PHE A 308 -2.62 -10.94 -9.49
N SER A 309 -3.66 -10.41 -10.14
CA SER A 309 -3.70 -10.18 -11.58
C SER A 309 -3.86 -8.69 -11.80
N THR A 310 -2.91 -8.07 -12.50
CA THR A 310 -2.87 -6.63 -12.73
C THR A 310 -2.85 -6.32 -14.22
N ASN A 311 -3.69 -5.40 -14.66
CA ASN A 311 -3.70 -4.90 -16.00
C ASN A 311 -3.79 -3.37 -15.98
N TYR A 312 -2.72 -2.74 -16.36
CA TYR A 312 -2.60 -1.28 -16.51
C TYR A 312 -2.54 -0.86 -17.99
N GLY A 313 -2.91 -1.76 -18.90
CA GLY A 313 -2.78 -1.54 -20.34
C GLY A 313 -1.55 -2.23 -20.94
N LYS A 314 -1.36 -2.06 -22.25
CA LYS A 314 -0.35 -2.74 -23.07
C LYS A 314 1.06 -2.50 -22.53
N ASN A 315 1.78 -3.57 -22.18
CA ASN A 315 3.20 -3.53 -21.77
C ASN A 315 3.51 -2.53 -20.63
N TYR A 316 2.52 -2.15 -19.80
CA TYR A 316 2.78 -1.26 -18.69
C TYR A 316 3.82 -1.87 -17.77
N LEU A 317 4.83 -1.07 -17.44
CA LEU A 317 5.85 -1.42 -16.46
C LEU A 317 6.32 -0.14 -15.76
N ARG A 318 6.47 -0.19 -14.42
CA ARG A 318 7.03 0.90 -13.64
C ARG A 318 7.99 0.37 -12.58
N PHE A 319 9.18 0.93 -12.61
CA PHE A 319 10.18 0.73 -11.57
C PHE A 319 9.86 1.61 -10.37
N ASN A 320 10.12 1.12 -9.18
CA ASN A 320 10.08 1.90 -7.97
C ASN A 320 11.17 1.42 -7.00
N GLY A 321 11.78 2.37 -6.30
CA GLY A 321 12.74 2.13 -5.23
C GLY A 321 12.26 2.80 -3.95
N ILE A 322 11.98 1.99 -2.91
CA ILE A 322 11.51 2.54 -1.64
C ILE A 322 12.59 3.42 -1.03
N MET A 323 12.26 4.70 -0.79
CA MET A 323 13.18 5.70 -0.26
C MET A 323 14.53 5.64 -1.00
N ASN A 324 14.47 5.74 -2.35
CA ASN A 324 15.62 5.50 -3.22
C ASN A 324 16.82 6.37 -2.79
N PRO A 325 18.01 5.77 -2.55
CA PRO A 325 19.18 6.50 -2.05
C PRO A 325 20.03 7.17 -3.14
N ALA A 326 19.56 7.15 -4.40
CA ALA A 326 20.38 7.58 -5.56
C ALA A 326 19.55 8.33 -6.61
N ASP A 327 20.22 9.16 -7.40
CA ASP A 327 19.65 9.86 -8.56
C ASP A 327 19.87 9.06 -9.86
N GLY A 328 21.07 8.85 -10.28
CA GLY A 328 21.44 8.16 -11.51
C GLY A 328 21.68 9.08 -12.69
N LEU A 329 22.64 8.72 -13.55
CA LEU A 329 22.87 9.35 -14.85
C LEU A 329 21.85 8.82 -15.87
N THR A 330 21.45 9.70 -16.79
CA THR A 330 20.72 9.26 -17.96
C THR A 330 21.64 8.43 -18.85
N VAL A 331 21.52 7.11 -18.79
CA VAL A 331 22.19 6.20 -19.70
C VAL A 331 21.44 6.23 -21.04
N ALA A 332 22.19 6.44 -22.13
CA ALA A 332 21.59 6.42 -23.47
C ALA A 332 20.92 5.07 -23.73
N GLY A 333 19.68 5.11 -24.25
CA GLY A 333 18.93 3.91 -24.59
C GLY A 333 18.09 3.30 -23.49
N LEU A 334 18.16 3.77 -22.22
CA LEU A 334 17.24 3.31 -21.18
C LEU A 334 15.82 3.75 -21.49
N ALA A 335 14.86 2.84 -21.24
CA ALA A 335 13.44 3.12 -21.41
C ALA A 335 12.95 4.10 -20.34
N LYS A 336 12.62 5.32 -20.77
CA LYS A 336 12.16 6.41 -19.86
C LYS A 336 10.71 6.22 -19.41
N ASP A 337 9.90 5.53 -20.18
CA ASP A 337 8.50 5.25 -19.90
C ASP A 337 8.30 4.34 -18.67
N ALA A 338 9.32 3.54 -18.33
CA ALA A 338 9.29 2.66 -17.16
C ALA A 338 9.76 3.33 -15.85
N GLY A 339 10.11 4.61 -15.85
CA GLY A 339 10.60 5.35 -14.68
C GLY A 339 12.08 5.12 -14.36
N SER A 340 12.51 5.58 -13.18
CA SER A 340 13.91 5.45 -12.75
C SER A 340 14.27 3.98 -12.49
N GLN A 341 15.40 3.54 -13.06
CA GLN A 341 15.93 2.17 -12.94
C GLN A 341 17.17 2.12 -12.04
N TYR A 342 17.53 3.23 -11.40
CA TYR A 342 18.75 3.39 -10.62
C TYR A 342 18.54 3.11 -9.13
N GLY A 343 19.64 3.10 -8.38
CA GLY A 343 19.64 2.94 -6.93
C GLY A 343 19.13 1.56 -6.51
N ASN A 344 18.05 1.53 -5.75
CA ASN A 344 17.39 0.30 -5.30
C ASN A 344 16.10 0.00 -6.08
N ALA A 345 15.83 0.67 -7.18
CA ALA A 345 14.63 0.48 -7.96
C ALA A 345 14.59 -0.90 -8.64
N TYR A 346 13.40 -1.47 -8.73
CA TYR A 346 13.13 -2.70 -9.46
C TYR A 346 11.74 -2.62 -10.11
N PRO A 347 11.42 -3.47 -11.12
CA PRO A 347 10.11 -3.49 -11.74
C PRO A 347 9.06 -3.96 -10.72
N MET A 348 8.37 -3.00 -10.13
CA MET A 348 7.44 -3.24 -9.02
C MET A 348 5.99 -3.33 -9.49
N PHE A 349 5.62 -2.61 -10.55
CA PHE A 349 4.26 -2.56 -11.10
C PHE A 349 4.30 -2.89 -12.58
N GLY A 350 3.44 -3.81 -13.00
CA GLY A 350 3.37 -4.20 -14.41
C GLY A 350 2.02 -4.83 -14.76
N THR A 351 1.68 -4.85 -16.05
CA THR A 351 0.59 -5.68 -16.54
C THR A 351 1.04 -7.14 -16.50
N GLY A 352 0.36 -7.98 -15.71
CA GLY A 352 0.74 -9.38 -15.53
C GLY A 352 0.21 -9.99 -14.24
N LYS A 353 0.98 -10.91 -13.66
CA LYS A 353 0.64 -11.65 -12.45
C LYS A 353 1.70 -11.47 -11.38
N VAL A 354 1.27 -11.43 -10.13
CA VAL A 354 2.16 -11.39 -8.97
C VAL A 354 1.67 -12.41 -7.93
N ALA A 355 2.60 -13.22 -7.42
CA ALA A 355 2.36 -14.04 -6.25
C ALA A 355 3.27 -13.54 -5.12
N TYR A 356 2.69 -13.29 -3.95
CA TYR A 356 3.42 -12.82 -2.78
C TYR A 356 3.16 -13.71 -1.59
N LEU A 357 4.24 -14.26 -1.03
CA LEU A 357 4.24 -15.04 0.19
C LEU A 357 4.95 -14.28 1.31
N GLN A 358 4.36 -14.26 2.49
CA GLN A 358 4.99 -13.79 3.72
C GLN A 358 4.77 -14.82 4.81
N GLN A 359 5.84 -15.22 5.47
CA GLN A 359 5.79 -16.19 6.54
C GLN A 359 6.64 -15.71 7.72
N ALA A 360 6.17 -15.98 8.93
CA ALA A 360 6.93 -15.63 10.12
C ALA A 360 6.62 -16.56 11.28
N TYR A 361 7.62 -16.74 12.12
CA TYR A 361 7.51 -17.46 13.37
C TYR A 361 7.93 -16.56 14.53
N LEU A 362 7.00 -16.31 15.44
CA LEU A 362 7.25 -15.66 16.71
C LEU A 362 7.78 -16.71 17.68
N LEU A 363 9.03 -16.55 18.10
CA LEU A 363 9.69 -17.50 18.99
C LEU A 363 9.09 -17.44 20.40
N PRO A 364 9.25 -18.51 21.20
CA PRO A 364 8.84 -18.48 22.60
C PRO A 364 9.43 -17.29 23.38
N GLN A 365 8.67 -16.73 24.31
CA GLN A 365 9.10 -15.55 25.09
C GLN A 365 10.42 -15.78 25.86
N ASN A 366 10.67 -16.98 26.33
CA ASN A 366 11.88 -17.35 27.06
C ASN A 366 13.00 -17.91 26.19
N PHE A 367 12.93 -17.75 24.86
CA PHE A 367 13.91 -18.33 23.92
C PHE A 367 15.35 -17.83 24.18
N LEU A 368 15.51 -16.58 24.56
CA LEU A 368 16.82 -15.96 24.86
C LEU A 368 17.17 -15.95 26.34
N GLY A 369 16.52 -16.76 27.18
CA GLY A 369 16.77 -16.77 28.61
C GLY A 369 16.51 -15.40 29.27
N GLU A 370 17.47 -14.87 30.03
CA GLU A 370 17.33 -13.58 30.72
C GLU A 370 17.15 -12.39 29.78
N VAL A 371 17.70 -12.44 28.56
CA VAL A 371 17.54 -11.38 27.54
C VAL A 371 16.09 -11.27 27.09
N SER A 372 15.29 -12.32 27.22
CA SER A 372 13.87 -12.33 26.87
C SER A 372 13.02 -11.37 27.74
N GLN A 373 13.51 -10.93 28.89
CA GLN A 373 12.86 -9.90 29.71
C GLN A 373 12.75 -8.57 28.96
N HIS A 374 13.62 -8.34 27.96
CA HIS A 374 13.70 -7.13 27.17
C HIS A 374 13.02 -7.22 25.82
N GLY A 375 12.41 -8.36 25.47
CA GLY A 375 11.70 -8.51 24.21
C GLY A 375 11.58 -9.93 23.70
N GLN A 376 10.90 -10.10 22.56
CA GLN A 376 10.63 -11.36 21.92
C GLN A 376 11.11 -11.32 20.47
N LEU A 377 11.70 -12.41 20.00
CA LEU A 377 12.20 -12.53 18.64
C LEU A 377 11.13 -13.09 17.69
N GLN A 378 11.11 -12.57 16.48
CA GLN A 378 10.33 -13.09 15.37
C GLN A 378 11.21 -13.16 14.12
N VAL A 379 11.32 -14.35 13.52
CA VAL A 379 11.96 -14.51 12.22
C VAL A 379 10.91 -14.45 11.13
N TYR A 380 11.27 -13.92 9.96
CA TYR A 380 10.36 -13.87 8.81
C TYR A 380 11.09 -14.04 7.49
N ALA A 381 10.32 -14.41 6.47
CA ALA A 381 10.73 -14.37 5.07
C ALA A 381 9.58 -13.87 4.21
N THR A 382 9.93 -13.23 3.10
CA THR A 382 8.99 -12.82 2.06
C THR A 382 9.49 -13.20 0.68
N GLU A 383 8.59 -13.58 -0.20
CA GLU A 383 8.87 -13.94 -1.58
C GLU A 383 7.86 -13.26 -2.49
N CYS A 384 8.35 -12.62 -3.55
CA CYS A 384 7.53 -11.96 -4.55
C CYS A 384 7.91 -12.48 -5.93
N LEU A 385 7.02 -13.25 -6.54
CA LEU A 385 7.14 -13.75 -7.90
C LEU A 385 6.32 -12.85 -8.83
N THR A 386 6.96 -12.33 -9.88
CA THR A 386 6.30 -11.48 -10.86
C THR A 386 6.46 -12.04 -12.26
N GLN A 387 5.38 -12.00 -13.04
CA GLN A 387 5.33 -12.32 -14.46
C GLN A 387 4.68 -11.16 -15.17
N TYR A 388 5.49 -10.29 -15.78
CA TYR A 388 4.99 -9.11 -16.47
C TYR A 388 5.09 -9.25 -17.98
N GLN A 389 4.05 -8.80 -18.68
CA GLN A 389 3.92 -8.85 -20.14
C GLN A 389 5.14 -8.26 -20.84
N ARG A 390 5.70 -7.16 -20.31
CA ARG A 390 6.88 -6.49 -20.91
C ARG A 390 8.18 -7.31 -20.83
N PHE A 391 8.21 -8.36 -20.02
CA PHE A 391 9.29 -9.34 -19.92
C PHE A 391 8.90 -10.68 -20.54
N ASN A 392 7.95 -10.69 -21.49
CA ASN A 392 7.45 -11.90 -22.14
C ASN A 392 7.01 -12.95 -21.12
N ASP A 393 6.37 -12.50 -20.03
CA ASP A 393 5.88 -13.32 -18.92
C ASP A 393 6.94 -14.20 -18.24
N GLN A 394 8.21 -13.84 -18.38
CA GLN A 394 9.28 -14.50 -17.63
C GLN A 394 9.11 -14.23 -16.13
N THR A 395 9.36 -15.27 -15.34
CA THR A 395 9.25 -15.17 -13.88
C THR A 395 10.49 -14.51 -13.28
N HIS A 396 10.26 -13.46 -12.51
CA HIS A 396 11.29 -12.80 -11.70
C HIS A 396 10.93 -12.93 -10.22
N MET A 397 11.90 -13.29 -9.38
CA MET A 397 11.72 -13.48 -7.95
C MET A 397 12.56 -12.48 -7.16
N ASN A 398 11.90 -11.70 -6.30
CA ASN A 398 12.53 -10.92 -5.25
C ASN A 398 12.18 -11.56 -3.91
N TRP A 399 13.11 -11.53 -2.96
CA TRP A 399 12.89 -12.10 -1.64
C TRP A 399 13.53 -11.24 -0.55
N SER A 400 13.03 -11.37 0.66
CA SER A 400 13.71 -10.88 1.86
C SER A 400 13.59 -11.87 3.01
N CYS A 401 14.54 -11.80 3.92
CA CYS A 401 14.46 -12.48 5.21
C CYS A 401 14.93 -11.53 6.31
N GLY A 402 14.35 -11.67 7.48
CA GLY A 402 14.68 -10.76 8.56
C GLY A 402 14.35 -11.29 9.94
N LEU A 403 14.83 -10.51 10.89
CA LEU A 403 14.65 -10.73 12.31
C LEU A 403 14.04 -9.48 12.95
N ASN A 404 12.93 -9.64 13.63
CA ASN A 404 12.32 -8.62 14.48
C ASN A 404 12.65 -8.90 15.94
N TRP A 405 13.13 -7.88 16.65
CA TRP A 405 13.16 -7.88 18.10
C TRP A 405 12.03 -6.96 18.58
N LEU A 406 10.99 -7.59 19.11
CA LEU A 406 9.79 -6.93 19.64
C LEU A 406 10.03 -6.64 21.12
N MET A 407 10.24 -5.38 21.45
CA MET A 407 10.45 -4.94 22.82
C MET A 407 9.13 -4.98 23.61
N PRO A 408 9.15 -4.99 24.96
CA PRO A 408 7.95 -5.15 25.79
C PRO A 408 6.81 -4.21 25.38
N GLY A 409 5.60 -4.74 25.33
CA GLY A 409 4.40 -3.98 24.93
C GLY A 409 4.24 -3.76 23.43
N ASN A 410 5.16 -4.22 22.58
CA ASN A 410 5.19 -4.00 21.12
C ASN A 410 5.17 -2.50 20.70
N GLN A 411 5.58 -1.63 21.63
CA GLN A 411 5.70 -0.19 21.37
C GLN A 411 7.01 0.16 20.66
N SER A 412 7.97 -0.76 20.66
CA SER A 412 9.26 -0.60 20.02
C SER A 412 9.67 -1.89 19.34
N LYS A 413 10.20 -1.76 18.13
CA LYS A 413 10.64 -2.89 17.31
C LYS A 413 11.95 -2.54 16.61
N LEU A 414 12.95 -3.42 16.74
CA LEU A 414 14.16 -3.41 15.92
C LEU A 414 14.02 -4.51 14.85
N THR A 415 14.15 -4.15 13.58
CA THR A 415 14.11 -5.09 12.46
C THR A 415 15.45 -5.10 11.74
N MET A 416 16.03 -6.27 11.50
CA MET A 416 17.14 -6.48 10.59
C MET A 416 16.62 -7.25 9.39
N ASP A 417 16.84 -6.73 8.19
CA ASP A 417 16.31 -7.29 6.93
C ASP A 417 17.44 -7.39 5.90
N LEU A 418 17.52 -8.52 5.25
CA LEU A 418 18.31 -8.74 4.06
C LEU A 418 17.35 -9.02 2.89
N SER A 419 17.29 -8.12 1.95
CA SER A 419 16.51 -8.27 0.73
C SER A 419 17.42 -8.47 -0.48
N ASN A 420 16.92 -9.24 -1.45
CA ASN A 420 17.61 -9.48 -2.70
C ASN A 420 16.62 -9.35 -3.86
N ARG A 421 16.96 -8.50 -4.83
CA ARG A 421 16.10 -8.15 -5.94
C ARG A 421 16.77 -8.39 -7.29
N HIS A 422 15.94 -8.57 -8.32
CA HIS A 422 16.41 -8.43 -9.70
C HIS A 422 16.59 -6.95 -10.03
N ALA A 423 17.83 -6.55 -10.26
CA ALA A 423 18.18 -5.26 -10.85
C ALA A 423 18.11 -5.41 -12.36
N ILE A 424 17.07 -4.88 -12.96
CA ILE A 424 16.81 -4.97 -14.40
C ILE A 424 17.07 -3.61 -15.02
N GLN A 425 17.78 -3.59 -16.14
CA GLN A 425 17.88 -2.43 -17.02
C GLN A 425 17.10 -2.71 -18.28
N LEU A 426 16.14 -1.87 -18.58
CA LEU A 426 15.28 -1.98 -19.76
C LEU A 426 15.70 -0.95 -20.80
N PHE A 427 16.00 -1.42 -22.00
CA PHE A 427 16.39 -0.60 -23.13
C PHE A 427 15.23 -0.35 -24.11
N GLN A 428 15.37 0.58 -25.03
CA GLN A 428 14.31 1.01 -25.95
C GLN A 428 13.75 -0.12 -26.83
N SER A 429 14.57 -1.13 -27.14
CA SER A 429 14.19 -2.27 -27.97
C SER A 429 13.58 -3.45 -27.19
N ASP A 430 13.11 -3.21 -25.97
CA ASP A 430 12.64 -4.26 -25.04
C ASP A 430 13.72 -5.35 -24.71
N LEU A 431 14.96 -5.11 -25.09
CA LEU A 431 16.10 -5.86 -24.58
C LEU A 431 16.35 -5.43 -23.15
N TYR A 432 16.71 -6.37 -22.29
CA TYR A 432 17.04 -6.06 -20.91
C TYR A 432 18.17 -6.92 -20.37
N THR A 433 18.89 -6.36 -19.42
CA THR A 433 19.90 -7.08 -18.65
C THR A 433 19.38 -7.31 -17.24
N VAL A 434 19.70 -8.46 -16.68
CA VAL A 434 19.29 -8.85 -15.32
C VAL A 434 20.53 -9.14 -14.51
N THR A 435 20.64 -8.47 -13.37
CA THR A 435 21.61 -8.80 -12.31
C THR A 435 20.88 -8.95 -10.99
N ARG A 436 21.54 -9.44 -9.96
CA ARG A 436 20.96 -9.47 -8.62
C ARG A 436 21.70 -8.49 -7.72
N LYS A 437 20.95 -7.80 -6.88
CA LYS A 437 21.47 -6.81 -5.94
C LYS A 437 20.81 -7.02 -4.58
N SER A 438 21.61 -6.85 -3.54
CA SER A 438 21.17 -7.02 -2.16
C SER A 438 21.05 -5.67 -1.45
N THR A 439 20.20 -5.62 -0.46
CA THR A 439 20.08 -4.49 0.45
C THR A 439 19.97 -5.03 1.87
N PHE A 440 20.80 -4.52 2.77
CA PHE A 440 20.71 -4.77 4.20
C PHE A 440 20.15 -3.53 4.89
N THR A 441 19.11 -3.70 5.70
CA THR A 441 18.44 -2.59 6.39
C THR A 441 18.26 -2.93 7.86
N ILE A 442 18.61 -1.99 8.71
CA ILE A 442 18.24 -1.99 10.13
C ILE A 442 17.17 -0.92 10.32
N GLN A 443 16.00 -1.31 10.81
CA GLN A 443 14.92 -0.40 11.14
C GLN A 443 14.71 -0.35 12.66
N TYR A 444 14.66 0.87 13.20
CA TYR A 444 14.12 1.10 14.53
C TYR A 444 12.75 1.77 14.41
N GLN A 445 11.75 1.13 15.00
CA GLN A 445 10.36 1.62 15.02
C GLN A 445 9.92 1.86 16.46
N ILE A 446 9.33 3.02 16.69
CA ILE A 446 8.58 3.35 17.90
C ILE A 446 7.13 3.58 17.51
N ASN A 447 6.21 3.04 18.30
CA ASN A 447 4.75 3.23 18.13
C ASN A 447 4.13 3.39 19.53
N ILE A 448 3.57 4.56 19.78
CA ILE A 448 3.03 4.97 21.09
C ILE A 448 1.54 5.24 20.94
#